data_1f60d85a56ef8c54ffc22237f3e0a00d
#
_entry.id   1f60d85a56ef8c54ffc22237f3e0a00d
#
_cell.length_a   1.000
_cell.length_b   1.000
_cell.length_c   1.000
_cell.angle_alpha   90.00
_cell.angle_beta   90.00
_cell.angle_gamma   90.00
#
_symmetry.space_group_name_H-M   'P 1'
#
loop_
_entity.id
_entity.type
_entity.pdbx_description
1 polymer ?
#
loop_
_entity_poly.entity_id
_entity_poly.type
_entity_poly.pdbx_seq_one_letter_code
_entity_poly.pdbx_strand_id
1 'polypeptide(L)'
;MSLDSKLQVYFPPDPNPRKPRFVVPPGSWDTHLHVYAPHLFPFAEKRRAIPPAAPVEHYLKISSAIGLQRGVIVQPSVHGNSTEVVLDA
;
A
#
# COMPACT_ATOMS: atom_id res chain seq x y z
N MET A 1 26.03 10.40 11.13
CA MET A 1 24.60 10.66 10.96
C MET A 1 23.93 9.45 10.32
N SER A 2 22.86 9.00 10.91
CA SER A 2 22.12 7.84 10.38
C SER A 2 21.41 8.18 9.07
N LEU A 3 21.39 7.25 8.11
CA LEU A 3 20.59 7.38 6.90
C LEU A 3 19.12 7.52 7.22
N ASP A 4 18.65 6.89 8.29
CA ASP A 4 17.25 6.91 8.70
C ASP A 4 16.74 8.30 9.03
N SER A 5 17.62 9.21 9.50
CA SER A 5 17.24 10.59 9.80
C SER A 5 16.82 11.39 8.55
N LYS A 6 17.16 10.91 7.35
CA LYS A 6 16.82 11.55 6.08
C LYS A 6 15.64 10.90 5.38
N LEU A 7 15.11 9.82 5.92
CA LEU A 7 14.00 9.10 5.31
C LEU A 7 12.67 9.71 5.74
N GLN A 8 11.73 9.78 4.80
CA GLN A 8 10.37 10.19 5.10
C GLN A 8 9.61 9.06 5.76
N VAL A 9 8.89 9.39 6.83
CA VAL A 9 8.04 8.44 7.55
C VAL A 9 6.59 8.86 7.38
N TYR A 10 5.73 7.94 7.00
CA TYR A 10 4.32 8.19 6.74
C TYR A 10 3.45 7.56 7.81
N PHE A 11 2.21 8.08 7.94
CA PHE A 11 1.24 7.50 8.84
C PHE A 11 0.75 6.14 8.32
N PRO A 12 0.44 5.20 9.24
CA PRO A 12 -0.12 3.92 8.83
C PRO A 12 -1.54 4.08 8.28
N PRO A 13 -2.03 3.07 7.52
CA PRO A 13 -3.40 3.11 7.05
C PRO A 13 -4.40 3.04 8.20
N ASP A 14 -5.58 3.61 8.00
CA ASP A 14 -6.68 3.51 8.95
C ASP A 14 -7.13 2.05 9.05
N PRO A 15 -7.08 1.42 10.24
CA PRO A 15 -7.51 0.03 10.39
C PRO A 15 -9.02 -0.15 10.29
N ASN A 16 -9.81 0.92 10.44
CA ASN A 16 -11.27 0.87 10.44
C ASN A 16 -11.85 1.98 9.57
N PRO A 17 -11.66 1.93 8.25
CA PRO A 17 -12.16 2.98 7.36
C PRO A 17 -13.69 3.01 7.36
N ARG A 18 -14.25 4.22 7.40
CA ARG A 18 -15.70 4.40 7.33
C ARG A 18 -16.18 4.32 5.89
N LYS A 19 -17.40 3.80 5.74
CA LYS A 19 -18.05 3.73 4.44
C LYS A 19 -18.39 5.14 3.96
N PRO A 20 -18.07 5.52 2.70
CA PRO A 20 -18.42 6.84 2.18
C PRO A 20 -19.94 6.95 1.94
N ARG A 21 -20.43 8.19 1.80
CA ARG A 21 -21.84 8.45 1.55
C ARG A 21 -22.26 8.18 0.11
N PHE A 22 -21.32 8.25 -0.83
CA PHE A 22 -21.60 7.96 -2.23
C PHE A 22 -21.47 6.47 -2.52
N VAL A 23 -22.08 6.03 -3.60
CA VAL A 23 -22.01 4.64 -4.07
C VAL A 23 -21.18 4.61 -5.34
N VAL A 24 -20.10 3.81 -5.31
CA VAL A 24 -19.22 3.62 -6.46
C VAL A 24 -19.89 2.62 -7.42
N PRO A 25 -19.90 2.90 -8.74
CA PRO A 25 -20.50 1.95 -9.70
C PRO A 25 -19.86 0.56 -9.62
N PRO A 26 -20.64 -0.52 -9.81
CA PRO A 26 -20.10 -1.87 -9.83
C PRO A 26 -19.00 -2.02 -10.88
N GLY A 27 -17.93 -2.75 -10.54
CA GLY A 27 -16.81 -2.96 -11.43
C GLY A 27 -15.80 -1.83 -11.47
N SER A 28 -15.94 -0.81 -10.62
CA SER A 28 -14.99 0.31 -10.55
C SER A 28 -13.59 -0.15 -10.16
N TRP A 29 -12.59 0.55 -10.69
CA TRP A 29 -11.18 0.24 -10.50
C TRP A 29 -10.49 1.25 -9.58
N ASP A 30 -9.59 0.77 -8.73
CA ASP A 30 -8.50 1.57 -8.19
C ASP A 30 -7.29 1.35 -9.10
N THR A 31 -6.84 2.39 -9.77
CA THR A 31 -5.79 2.25 -10.78
C THR A 31 -4.38 2.49 -10.24
N HIS A 32 -4.22 2.71 -8.94
CA HIS A 32 -2.91 2.96 -8.37
C HIS A 32 -2.90 2.67 -6.87
N LEU A 33 -2.44 1.49 -6.50
CA LEU A 33 -2.29 1.13 -5.09
C LEU A 33 -0.91 0.52 -4.85
N HIS A 34 -0.43 0.65 -3.61
CA HIS A 34 0.81 0.04 -3.15
C HIS A 34 0.54 -0.93 -2.01
N VAL A 35 1.35 -1.97 -1.90
CA VAL A 35 1.33 -2.92 -0.79
C VAL A 35 2.70 -2.91 -0.12
N TYR A 36 2.72 -2.80 1.21
CA TYR A 36 3.94 -2.82 2.00
C TYR A 36 3.84 -3.89 3.08
N ALA A 37 4.67 -4.92 2.95
CA ALA A 37 4.71 -6.01 3.90
C ALA A 37 6.17 -6.28 4.31
N PRO A 38 6.82 -5.35 5.05
CA PRO A 38 8.26 -5.43 5.34
C PRO A 38 8.66 -6.64 6.18
N HIS A 39 7.73 -7.23 6.92
CA HIS A 39 8.00 -8.45 7.69
C HIS A 39 8.17 -9.70 6.81
N LEU A 40 7.66 -9.66 5.57
CA LEU A 40 7.80 -10.74 4.58
C LEU A 40 8.75 -10.37 3.46
N PHE A 41 8.70 -9.12 3.02
CA PHE A 41 9.45 -8.61 1.87
C PHE A 41 10.16 -7.32 2.27
N PRO A 42 11.47 -7.37 2.61
CA PRO A 42 12.19 -6.19 3.09
C PRO A 42 12.29 -5.11 2.01
N PHE A 43 12.36 -3.86 2.48
CA PHE A 43 12.55 -2.72 1.59
C PHE A 43 13.97 -2.70 1.03
N ALA A 44 14.14 -2.06 -0.13
CA ALA A 44 15.46 -1.83 -0.71
C ALA A 44 16.33 -0.94 0.21
N GLU A 45 17.64 -1.19 0.24
CA GLU A 45 18.55 -0.39 1.05
C GLU A 45 18.55 1.07 0.63
N LYS A 46 18.56 1.33 -0.68
CA LYS A 46 18.52 2.68 -1.23
C LYS A 46 17.06 3.07 -1.47
N ARG A 47 16.48 3.75 -0.50
CA ARG A 47 15.09 4.23 -0.58
C ARG A 47 14.98 5.62 0.03
N ARG A 48 13.92 6.35 -0.34
CA ARG A 48 13.66 7.71 0.13
C ARG A 48 12.63 7.78 1.24
N ALA A 49 11.98 6.67 1.56
CA ALA A 49 10.87 6.65 2.50
C ALA A 49 10.90 5.40 3.37
N ILE A 50 10.29 5.50 4.54
CA ILE A 50 9.99 4.38 5.42
C ILE A 50 8.47 4.31 5.52
N PRO A 51 7.79 3.63 4.59
CA PRO A 51 6.33 3.50 4.71
C PRO A 51 5.99 2.54 5.85
N PRO A 52 4.85 2.76 6.52
CA PRO A 52 4.36 1.80 7.50
C PRO A 52 3.93 0.50 6.82
N ALA A 53 3.80 -0.57 7.60
CA ALA A 53 3.23 -1.81 7.09
C ALA A 53 1.81 -1.55 6.58
N ALA A 54 1.55 -1.96 5.36
CA ALA A 54 0.25 -1.82 4.71
C ALA A 54 0.04 -3.04 3.79
N PRO A 55 -0.14 -4.24 4.38
CA PRO A 55 -0.34 -5.45 3.59
C PRO A 55 -1.67 -5.41 2.85
N VAL A 56 -1.84 -6.31 1.89
CA VAL A 56 -3.04 -6.35 1.04
C VAL A 56 -4.34 -6.45 1.84
N GLU A 57 -4.30 -7.11 3.00
CA GLU A 57 -5.47 -7.26 3.87
C GLU A 57 -6.01 -5.91 4.35
N HIS A 58 -5.12 -4.94 4.62
CA HIS A 58 -5.52 -3.58 5.00
C HIS A 58 -6.16 -2.85 3.83
N TYR A 59 -5.60 -3.02 2.63
CA TYR A 59 -6.19 -2.43 1.42
C TYR A 59 -7.60 -2.99 1.16
N LEU A 60 -7.80 -4.30 1.34
CA LEU A 60 -9.09 -4.91 1.11
C LEU A 60 -10.19 -4.34 2.02
N LYS A 61 -9.83 -3.89 3.22
CA LYS A 61 -10.80 -3.22 4.11
C LYS A 61 -11.30 -1.92 3.52
N ILE A 62 -10.39 -1.07 3.01
CA ILE A 62 -10.81 0.21 2.44
C ILE A 62 -11.49 0.03 1.10
N SER A 63 -11.02 -0.87 0.26
CA SER A 63 -11.66 -1.13 -1.03
C SER A 63 -13.08 -1.65 -0.86
N SER A 64 -13.30 -2.54 0.13
CA SER A 64 -14.63 -3.03 0.46
C SER A 64 -15.54 -1.91 0.99
N ALA A 65 -15.01 -1.03 1.84
CA ALA A 65 -15.78 0.09 2.39
C ALA A 65 -16.23 1.06 1.30
N ILE A 66 -15.41 1.29 0.29
CA ILE A 66 -15.70 2.19 -0.83
C ILE A 66 -16.57 1.50 -1.89
N GLY A 67 -16.42 0.18 -2.04
CA GLY A 67 -17.11 -0.59 -3.07
C GLY A 67 -16.28 -0.79 -4.34
N LEU A 68 -14.95 -0.62 -4.25
CA LEU A 68 -14.05 -0.90 -5.36
C LEU A 68 -13.88 -2.42 -5.51
N GLN A 69 -14.05 -2.92 -6.72
CA GLN A 69 -14.00 -4.36 -7.00
C GLN A 69 -12.72 -4.79 -7.70
N ARG A 70 -11.97 -3.85 -8.27
CA ARG A 70 -10.78 -4.11 -9.06
C ARG A 70 -9.68 -3.14 -8.70
N GLY A 71 -8.43 -3.57 -8.86
CA GLY A 71 -7.29 -2.72 -8.54
C GLY A 71 -6.08 -3.02 -9.38
N VAL A 72 -5.19 -2.03 -9.50
CA VAL A 72 -3.89 -2.17 -10.15
C VAL A 72 -2.82 -1.91 -9.11
N ILE A 73 -2.05 -2.94 -8.79
CA ILE A 73 -0.91 -2.82 -7.86
C ILE A 73 0.26 -2.22 -8.61
N VAL A 74 0.76 -1.09 -8.11
CA VAL A 74 1.90 -0.40 -8.70
C VAL A 74 3.14 -0.70 -7.86
N GLN A 75 4.25 -1.00 -8.53
CA GLN A 75 5.52 -1.29 -7.87
C GLN A 75 5.98 -0.06 -7.07
N PRO A 76 6.10 -0.16 -5.73
CA PRO A 76 6.60 0.97 -4.95
C PRO A 76 8.13 1.08 -5.05
N SER A 77 8.62 2.31 -5.07
CA SER A 77 10.07 2.56 -5.20
C SER A 77 10.89 2.00 -4.03
N VAL A 78 10.29 1.86 -2.87
CA VAL A 78 10.98 1.35 -1.67
C VAL A 78 11.39 -0.11 -1.79
N HIS A 79 10.84 -0.86 -2.74
CA HIS A 79 11.23 -2.24 -3.03
C HIS A 79 12.28 -2.34 -4.14
N GLY A 80 12.69 -1.20 -4.73
CA GLY A 80 13.64 -1.21 -5.84
C GLY A 80 13.14 -2.05 -7.00
N ASN A 81 13.95 -3.02 -7.44
CA ASN A 81 13.61 -3.91 -8.55
C ASN A 81 12.94 -5.22 -8.11
N SER A 82 12.71 -5.42 -6.80
CA SER A 82 12.06 -6.63 -6.30
C SER A 82 10.55 -6.56 -6.52
N THR A 83 9.99 -7.52 -7.24
CA THR A 83 8.56 -7.61 -7.52
C THR A 83 7.83 -8.60 -6.63
N GLU A 84 8.51 -9.17 -5.65
CA GLU A 84 7.95 -10.24 -4.81
C GLU A 84 6.69 -9.83 -4.08
N VAL A 85 6.66 -8.62 -3.51
CA VAL A 85 5.49 -8.13 -2.77
C VAL A 85 4.28 -7.96 -3.69
N VAL A 86 4.50 -7.49 -4.91
CA VAL A 86 3.42 -7.29 -5.89
C VAL A 86 2.84 -8.64 -6.34
N LEU A 87 3.72 -9.60 -6.60
CA LEU A 87 3.29 -10.93 -7.03
C LEU A 87 2.57 -11.70 -5.92
N ASP A 88 2.98 -11.50 -4.66
CA ASP A 88 2.32 -12.12 -3.52
C ASP A 88 0.93 -11.55 -3.28
N ALA A 89 0.80 -10.25 -3.43
CA ALA A 89 -0.49 -9.59 -3.24
C ALA A 89 -1.47 -9.92 -4.35
#